data_79843da3b2ef1da3d6bc2e403862bbd7
#
_entry.id   79843da3b2ef1da3d6bc2e403862bbd7
#
_cell.length_a   1.000
_cell.length_b   1.000
_cell.length_c   1.000
_cell.angle_alpha   90.00
_cell.angle_beta   90.00
_cell.angle_gamma   90.00
#
_symmetry.space_group_name_H-M   'P 1'
#
loop_
_entity.id
_entity.type
_entity.pdbx_description
1 polymer ?
#
loop_
_entity_poly.entity_id
_entity_poly.type
_entity_poly.pdbx_seq_one_letter_code
_entity_poly.pdbx_strand_id
1 'polypeptide(L)'
;MDNRSDFLKKVALAGTSAVIGCQIEALGSNGVSSSFSGTSEGGGLIVPKSNGLKITGTFLDEISHDIPHQNWGEKEWDRDFRYMKAIGIDTVILIRSGYKKFITYPSKYLLSKGCYMPSVDLVDMFLRLAEKYGMKFWFGLYDSGKFWETRDMTYEIEHNKYVIDEVWKNYGKYKSFGGWYISGEISRQTKGAIDAFRTMGKQCKDVSGGLPTFISPWIDGKKAVQASSGRLTKAESISVETHEREWNEIFDGIHDVVDACAFQDGHIDYDELDAFFSVNKKLADRYGMQCWTNAESFDRDMPIKFFPIKFDKLRLKLEAAKRAGYDKAITFEFSHFMSPQSAYLQA
;
A
#
# COMPACT_ATOMS: atom_id res chain seq x y z
N MET A 1 -0.02 -42.88 -15.10
CA MET A 1 0.75 -42.47 -13.87
C MET A 1 2.16 -42.17 -14.34
N ASP A 2 2.39 -40.95 -14.82
CA ASP A 2 3.71 -40.51 -15.27
C ASP A 2 4.51 -40.01 -14.08
N ASN A 3 5.71 -40.59 -13.96
CA ASN A 3 6.54 -40.56 -12.78
C ASN A 3 7.28 -39.21 -12.68
N ARG A 4 7.12 -38.48 -11.56
CA ARG A 4 7.77 -37.22 -11.25
C ARG A 4 9.30 -37.20 -11.50
N SER A 5 9.94 -38.37 -11.52
CA SER A 5 11.35 -38.53 -11.80
C SER A 5 11.75 -38.31 -13.27
N ASP A 6 10.84 -38.53 -14.22
CA ASP A 6 11.11 -38.36 -15.65
C ASP A 6 10.96 -36.90 -16.10
N PHE A 7 10.15 -36.10 -15.38
CA PHE A 7 10.06 -34.65 -15.61
C PHE A 7 11.36 -33.94 -15.20
N LEU A 8 11.93 -34.31 -14.05
CA LEU A 8 13.17 -33.67 -13.58
C LEU A 8 14.39 -34.05 -14.44
N LYS A 9 14.41 -35.22 -15.07
CA LYS A 9 15.48 -35.59 -16.00
C LYS A 9 15.43 -34.85 -17.33
N LYS A 10 14.24 -34.45 -17.78
CA LYS A 10 14.08 -33.66 -19.01
C LYS A 10 14.46 -32.18 -18.84
N VAL A 11 14.36 -31.63 -17.63
CA VAL A 11 14.77 -30.25 -17.33
C VAL A 11 16.30 -30.14 -17.19
N ALA A 12 16.99 -31.21 -16.77
CA ALA A 12 18.44 -31.18 -16.61
C ALA A 12 19.24 -31.32 -17.93
N LEU A 13 18.60 -31.69 -19.06
CA LEU A 13 19.28 -31.88 -20.35
C LEU A 13 19.17 -30.67 -21.29
N ALA A 14 18.44 -29.60 -20.91
CA ALA A 14 18.25 -28.39 -21.74
C ALA A 14 19.20 -27.23 -21.38
N GLY A 15 20.15 -27.45 -20.48
CA GLY A 15 21.00 -26.41 -19.92
C GLY A 15 22.50 -26.56 -20.29
N THR A 16 22.83 -26.83 -21.55
CA THR A 16 24.25 -26.68 -21.99
C THR A 16 24.32 -26.13 -23.42
N SER A 17 25.07 -25.05 -23.54
CA SER A 17 25.70 -24.49 -24.74
C SER A 17 24.92 -23.51 -25.59
N ALA A 18 25.22 -22.24 -25.40
CA ALA A 18 25.59 -21.33 -26.50
C ALA A 18 26.32 -20.09 -25.93
N VAL A 19 27.61 -20.17 -25.82
CA VAL A 19 28.48 -18.98 -25.74
C VAL A 19 28.66 -18.50 -27.19
N ILE A 20 28.03 -17.42 -27.55
CA ILE A 20 28.34 -16.72 -28.81
C ILE A 20 29.26 -15.56 -28.46
N GLY A 21 30.54 -15.74 -28.80
CA GLY A 21 31.54 -14.68 -28.78
C GLY A 21 31.29 -13.72 -29.94
N CYS A 22 31.01 -12.46 -29.66
CA CYS A 22 31.12 -11.37 -30.63
C CYS A 22 32.55 -10.86 -30.59
N GLN A 23 33.32 -11.16 -31.65
CA GLN A 23 34.56 -10.44 -32.00
C GLN A 23 34.16 -9.09 -32.61
N ILE A 24 34.63 -8.01 -31.98
CA ILE A 24 34.60 -6.65 -32.60
C ILE A 24 35.97 -6.44 -33.25
N GLU A 25 35.99 -6.41 -34.56
CA GLU A 25 37.16 -5.99 -35.33
C GLU A 25 37.36 -4.46 -35.19
N ALA A 26 38.61 -4.12 -34.84
CA ALA A 26 39.07 -2.76 -34.77
C ALA A 26 39.37 -2.25 -36.21
N LEU A 27 38.74 -1.19 -36.64
CA LEU A 27 39.14 -0.40 -37.79
C LEU A 27 39.78 0.93 -37.36
N GLY A 28 40.91 1.17 -37.98
CA GLY A 28 42.00 2.02 -37.63
C GLY A 28 41.78 3.54 -37.55
N SER A 29 42.69 4.04 -36.84
CA SER A 29 43.23 5.37 -36.62
C SER A 29 43.02 6.43 -37.69
N ASN A 30 42.59 7.63 -37.29
CA ASN A 30 43.23 8.86 -37.70
C ASN A 30 43.17 9.89 -36.57
N GLY A 31 44.33 10.37 -36.18
CA GLY A 31 44.53 11.22 -35.04
C GLY A 31 44.10 12.67 -35.26
N VAL A 32 43.55 13.22 -34.17
CA VAL A 32 43.64 14.65 -33.87
C VAL A 32 43.93 14.75 -32.38
N SER A 33 45.14 15.21 -32.06
CA SER A 33 45.54 15.55 -30.69
C SER A 33 44.89 16.86 -30.30
N SER A 34 43.98 16.87 -29.33
CA SER A 34 43.64 18.04 -28.54
C SER A 34 43.82 17.68 -27.07
N SER A 35 44.82 18.31 -26.45
CA SER A 35 45.10 18.27 -25.04
C SER A 35 43.92 18.86 -24.26
N PHE A 36 43.20 18.02 -23.54
CA PHE A 36 42.27 18.47 -22.47
C PHE A 36 42.88 18.06 -21.12
N SER A 37 43.44 19.06 -20.46
CA SER A 37 43.66 19.00 -19.01
C SER A 37 42.30 19.25 -18.31
N GLY A 38 41.61 18.18 -17.99
CA GLY A 38 40.35 18.21 -17.25
C GLY A 38 40.56 17.59 -15.89
N THR A 39 40.54 18.42 -14.85
CA THR A 39 40.38 18.03 -13.44
C THR A 39 39.13 17.18 -13.30
N SER A 40 39.28 16.00 -12.69
CA SER A 40 38.18 15.11 -12.35
C SER A 40 37.33 15.74 -11.25
N GLU A 41 36.32 16.52 -11.62
CA GLU A 41 35.22 16.81 -10.73
C GLU A 41 34.23 15.64 -10.79
N GLY A 42 33.96 15.02 -9.65
CA GLY A 42 32.99 13.96 -9.50
C GLY A 42 31.62 14.42 -9.98
N GLY A 43 31.19 13.90 -11.13
CA GLY A 43 29.85 14.09 -11.66
C GLY A 43 28.83 13.37 -10.79
N GLY A 44 28.43 14.01 -9.66
CA GLY A 44 27.27 13.58 -8.91
C GLY A 44 26.04 13.65 -9.81
N LEU A 45 25.31 12.55 -9.94
CA LEU A 45 24.00 12.53 -10.59
C LEU A 45 23.19 13.66 -9.99
N ILE A 46 22.87 14.69 -10.77
CA ILE A 46 21.93 15.74 -10.37
C ILE A 46 20.55 15.09 -10.39
N VAL A 47 20.13 14.56 -9.22
CA VAL A 47 18.75 14.10 -9.05
C VAL A 47 17.89 15.37 -9.03
N PRO A 48 16.95 15.55 -9.97
CA PRO A 48 16.05 16.70 -9.94
C PRO A 48 15.32 16.72 -8.60
N LYS A 49 15.34 17.86 -7.90
CA LYS A 49 14.54 18.00 -6.69
C LYS A 49 13.08 17.81 -7.04
N SER A 50 12.47 16.74 -6.55
CA SER A 50 11.03 16.51 -6.70
C SER A 50 10.27 17.66 -6.02
N ASN A 51 9.36 18.28 -6.73
CA ASN A 51 8.43 19.26 -6.19
C ASN A 51 7.18 18.60 -5.56
N GLY A 52 7.09 17.28 -5.58
CA GLY A 52 5.99 16.50 -5.01
C GLY A 52 6.05 16.36 -3.48
N LEU A 53 4.99 15.77 -2.92
CA LEU A 53 5.01 15.28 -1.55
C LEU A 53 6.02 14.15 -1.42
N LYS A 54 6.64 14.06 -0.24
CA LYS A 54 7.47 12.89 0.09
C LYS A 54 6.57 11.79 0.64
N ILE A 55 6.78 10.57 0.17
CA ILE A 55 6.18 9.39 0.79
C ILE A 55 6.83 9.21 2.16
N THR A 56 6.04 9.31 3.22
CA THR A 56 6.48 9.13 4.61
C THR A 56 5.78 7.98 5.32
N GLY A 57 4.87 7.29 4.64
CA GLY A 57 4.21 6.09 5.14
C GLY A 57 4.07 5.01 4.08
N THR A 58 4.00 3.75 4.52
CA THR A 58 3.75 2.62 3.63
C THR A 58 2.92 1.55 4.31
N PHE A 59 2.15 0.82 3.51
CA PHE A 59 1.53 -0.41 3.98
C PHE A 59 2.56 -1.53 4.11
N LEU A 60 2.24 -2.51 4.94
CA LEU A 60 2.89 -3.81 5.07
C LEU A 60 1.86 -4.88 4.74
N ASP A 61 2.12 -5.71 3.74
CA ASP A 61 1.18 -6.72 3.28
C ASP A 61 1.84 -8.10 3.13
N GLU A 62 1.45 -9.02 3.99
CA GLU A 62 1.83 -10.42 3.96
C GLU A 62 0.59 -11.33 3.90
N ILE A 63 -0.58 -10.78 3.54
CA ILE A 63 -1.83 -11.52 3.68
C ILE A 63 -2.79 -11.39 2.50
N SER A 64 -2.61 -10.40 1.63
CA SER A 64 -3.45 -10.23 0.45
C SER A 64 -3.24 -11.38 -0.54
N HIS A 65 -4.34 -11.81 -1.16
CA HIS A 65 -4.36 -12.96 -2.07
C HIS A 65 -3.94 -12.62 -3.51
N ASP A 66 -3.85 -11.35 -3.83
CA ASP A 66 -3.66 -10.82 -5.20
C ASP A 66 -2.24 -10.31 -5.47
N ILE A 67 -1.39 -10.31 -4.46
CA ILE A 67 0.05 -10.10 -4.61
C ILE A 67 0.83 -11.30 -4.05
N PRO A 68 2.00 -11.64 -4.62
CA PRO A 68 2.81 -12.73 -4.11
C PRO A 68 3.31 -12.44 -2.70
N HIS A 69 3.22 -13.43 -1.83
CA HIS A 69 3.82 -13.38 -0.51
C HIS A 69 5.36 -13.30 -0.61
N GLN A 70 5.98 -12.39 0.14
CA GLN A 70 7.44 -12.22 0.13
C GLN A 70 8.19 -13.40 0.76
N ASN A 71 7.51 -14.12 1.66
CA ASN A 71 8.09 -15.22 2.43
C ASN A 71 9.35 -14.80 3.22
N TRP A 72 9.33 -13.60 3.75
CA TRP A 72 10.43 -13.03 4.53
C TRP A 72 10.36 -13.43 5.99
N GLY A 73 11.55 -13.69 6.57
CA GLY A 73 11.71 -13.79 8.01
C GLY A 73 12.08 -12.46 8.64
N GLU A 74 12.32 -12.46 9.96
CA GLU A 74 12.64 -11.24 10.73
C GLU A 74 13.87 -10.51 10.19
N LYS A 75 14.87 -11.23 9.66
CA LYS A 75 16.10 -10.61 9.11
C LYS A 75 15.83 -9.79 7.85
N GLU A 76 14.98 -10.29 6.97
CA GLU A 76 14.58 -9.59 5.75
C GLU A 76 13.71 -8.38 6.10
N TRP A 77 12.76 -8.54 7.02
CA TRP A 77 11.93 -7.45 7.50
C TRP A 77 12.76 -6.38 8.23
N ASP A 78 13.71 -6.75 9.08
CA ASP A 78 14.62 -5.80 9.73
C ASP A 78 15.40 -4.97 8.70
N ARG A 79 15.89 -5.62 7.64
CA ARG A 79 16.59 -4.94 6.55
C ARG A 79 15.66 -4.00 5.79
N ASP A 80 14.41 -4.41 5.57
CA ASP A 80 13.43 -3.62 4.86
C ASP A 80 13.01 -2.37 5.63
N PHE A 81 12.77 -2.50 6.93
CA PHE A 81 12.53 -1.36 7.82
C PHE A 81 13.70 -0.36 7.82
N ARG A 82 14.94 -0.85 7.74
CA ARG A 82 16.11 0.01 7.60
C ARG A 82 16.10 0.77 6.27
N TYR A 83 15.71 0.14 5.17
CA TYR A 83 15.57 0.81 3.88
C TYR A 83 14.44 1.85 3.90
N MET A 84 13.28 1.52 4.45
CA MET A 84 12.19 2.46 4.66
C MET A 84 12.66 3.69 5.44
N LYS A 85 13.36 3.48 6.57
CA LYS A 85 13.90 4.57 7.38
C LYS A 85 14.87 5.45 6.61
N ALA A 86 15.75 4.85 5.81
CA ALA A 86 16.75 5.57 5.03
C ALA A 86 16.15 6.55 4.02
N ILE A 87 14.97 6.25 3.47
CA ILE A 87 14.26 7.13 2.53
C ILE A 87 13.25 8.08 3.22
N GLY A 88 13.13 8.02 4.55
CA GLY A 88 12.31 8.94 5.35
C GLY A 88 10.89 8.46 5.64
N ILE A 89 10.60 7.16 5.50
CA ILE A 89 9.35 6.58 6.00
C ILE A 89 9.40 6.58 7.53
N ASP A 90 8.36 7.13 8.14
CA ASP A 90 8.15 7.23 9.58
C ASP A 90 6.91 6.48 10.07
N THR A 91 6.09 6.01 9.14
CA THR A 91 4.81 5.37 9.41
C THR A 91 4.70 4.07 8.62
N VAL A 92 4.45 2.97 9.32
CA VAL A 92 4.16 1.67 8.71
C VAL A 92 2.76 1.21 9.09
N ILE A 93 2.02 0.67 8.16
CA ILE A 93 0.59 0.38 8.30
C ILE A 93 0.35 -1.08 7.93
N LEU A 94 -0.07 -1.89 8.87
CA LEU A 94 -0.53 -3.24 8.54
C LEU A 94 -1.80 -3.13 7.70
N ILE A 95 -1.81 -3.68 6.49
CA ILE A 95 -2.96 -3.55 5.58
C ILE A 95 -4.23 -4.15 6.20
N ARG A 96 -4.09 -5.29 6.86
CA ARG A 96 -5.16 -5.95 7.62
C ARG A 96 -4.56 -6.99 8.57
N SER A 97 -5.16 -7.13 9.74
CA SER A 97 -4.71 -8.13 10.73
C SER A 97 -5.12 -9.55 10.39
N GLY A 98 -5.98 -9.72 9.42
CA GLY A 98 -6.39 -10.98 8.86
C GLY A 98 -7.28 -10.77 7.65
N TYR A 99 -7.26 -11.76 6.75
CA TYR A 99 -8.13 -11.83 5.58
C TYR A 99 -8.78 -13.20 5.49
N LYS A 100 -10.10 -13.24 5.61
CA LYS A 100 -10.87 -14.49 5.63
C LYS A 100 -10.33 -15.43 6.74
N LYS A 101 -9.67 -16.52 6.33
CA LYS A 101 -9.13 -17.55 7.24
C LYS A 101 -7.70 -17.30 7.70
N PHE A 102 -6.96 -16.38 7.08
CA PHE A 102 -5.57 -16.12 7.40
C PHE A 102 -5.44 -14.90 8.32
N ILE A 103 -4.63 -15.00 9.38
CA ILE A 103 -4.42 -13.94 10.36
C ILE A 103 -2.92 -13.73 10.61
N THR A 104 -2.55 -12.54 11.05
CA THR A 104 -1.15 -12.11 11.21
C THR A 104 -0.64 -12.20 12.65
N TYR A 105 -1.49 -12.55 13.60
CA TYR A 105 -1.15 -12.62 15.01
C TYR A 105 -2.00 -13.70 15.73
N PRO A 106 -1.60 -14.20 16.93
CA PRO A 106 -2.30 -15.29 17.62
C PRO A 106 -3.59 -14.83 18.32
N SER A 107 -4.56 -14.37 17.54
CA SER A 107 -5.87 -14.00 18.04
C SER A 107 -6.61 -15.21 18.58
N LYS A 108 -6.93 -15.22 19.87
CA LYS A 108 -7.74 -16.28 20.49
C LYS A 108 -9.14 -16.34 19.89
N TYR A 109 -9.71 -15.15 19.62
CA TYR A 109 -11.03 -15.05 19.01
C TYR A 109 -11.05 -15.62 17.60
N LEU A 110 -10.18 -15.16 16.70
CA LEU A 110 -10.17 -15.60 15.31
C LEU A 110 -9.75 -17.07 15.15
N LEU A 111 -8.81 -17.56 15.98
CA LEU A 111 -8.45 -18.99 16.03
C LEU A 111 -9.67 -19.84 16.45
N SER A 112 -10.50 -19.38 17.39
CA SER A 112 -11.74 -20.08 17.77
C SER A 112 -12.78 -20.12 16.63
N LYS A 113 -12.65 -19.23 15.64
CA LYS A 113 -13.46 -19.21 14.41
C LYS A 113 -12.85 -20.02 13.26
N GLY A 114 -11.77 -20.77 13.54
CA GLY A 114 -11.09 -21.62 12.57
C GLY A 114 -10.18 -20.88 11.61
N CYS A 115 -9.65 -19.74 12.01
CA CYS A 115 -8.60 -19.04 11.26
C CYS A 115 -7.22 -19.68 11.48
N TYR A 116 -6.30 -19.41 10.56
CA TYR A 116 -4.92 -19.90 10.59
C TYR A 116 -3.96 -18.73 10.71
N MET A 117 -2.90 -18.88 11.50
CA MET A 117 -1.81 -17.90 11.58
C MET A 117 -0.51 -18.51 11.05
N PRO A 118 0.44 -17.69 10.57
CA PRO A 118 1.80 -18.14 10.30
C PRO A 118 2.50 -18.56 11.59
N SER A 119 3.69 -19.17 11.44
CA SER A 119 4.53 -19.59 12.57
C SER A 119 5.09 -18.43 13.40
N VAL A 120 4.97 -17.21 12.90
CA VAL A 120 5.50 -15.98 13.50
C VAL A 120 4.34 -15.02 13.79
N ASP A 121 4.35 -14.37 14.96
CA ASP A 121 3.49 -13.23 15.26
C ASP A 121 4.04 -12.01 14.50
N LEU A 122 3.44 -11.71 13.33
CA LEU A 122 3.87 -10.59 12.48
C LEU A 122 3.58 -9.24 13.13
N VAL A 123 2.51 -9.14 13.93
CA VAL A 123 2.15 -7.88 14.62
C VAL A 123 3.20 -7.54 15.68
N ASP A 124 3.60 -8.51 16.50
CA ASP A 124 4.68 -8.33 17.47
C ASP A 124 5.98 -7.93 16.78
N MET A 125 6.35 -8.65 15.73
CA MET A 125 7.57 -8.39 14.97
C MET A 125 7.57 -6.98 14.37
N PHE A 126 6.51 -6.56 13.71
CA PHE A 126 6.43 -5.21 13.10
C PHE A 126 6.43 -4.11 14.14
N LEU A 127 5.79 -4.30 15.29
CA LEU A 127 5.82 -3.34 16.40
C LEU A 127 7.23 -3.16 16.97
N ARG A 128 7.96 -4.27 17.19
CA ARG A 128 9.36 -4.23 17.65
C ARG A 128 10.28 -3.57 16.62
N LEU A 129 10.11 -3.87 15.36
CA LEU A 129 10.89 -3.25 14.29
C LEU A 129 10.57 -1.76 14.16
N ALA A 130 9.30 -1.39 14.26
CA ALA A 130 8.91 0.03 14.27
C ALA A 130 9.52 0.78 15.45
N GLU A 131 9.55 0.21 16.67
CA GLU A 131 10.26 0.81 17.81
C GLU A 131 11.76 0.94 17.54
N LYS A 132 12.40 -0.11 17.04
CA LYS A 132 13.84 -0.11 16.72
C LYS A 132 14.24 1.02 15.78
N TYR A 133 13.41 1.31 14.77
CA TYR A 133 13.69 2.33 13.76
C TYR A 133 13.02 3.68 14.03
N GLY A 134 12.32 3.84 15.16
CA GLY A 134 11.64 5.08 15.53
C GLY A 134 10.51 5.44 14.56
N MET A 135 9.75 4.45 14.15
CA MET A 135 8.56 4.58 13.30
C MET A 135 7.29 4.40 14.12
N LYS A 136 6.16 4.85 13.58
CA LYS A 136 4.83 4.56 14.11
C LYS A 136 4.18 3.44 13.30
N PHE A 137 3.65 2.47 14.03
CA PHE A 137 2.89 1.34 13.47
C PHE A 137 1.40 1.61 13.62
N TRP A 138 0.66 1.45 12.54
CA TRP A 138 -0.80 1.55 12.52
C TRP A 138 -1.40 0.17 12.25
N PHE A 139 -2.30 -0.23 13.12
CA PHE A 139 -2.89 -1.55 13.07
C PHE A 139 -4.10 -1.58 12.14
N GLY A 140 -4.05 -2.37 11.07
CA GLY A 140 -5.17 -2.63 10.18
C GLY A 140 -6.12 -3.68 10.74
N LEU A 141 -7.41 -3.36 10.73
CA LEU A 141 -8.46 -4.24 11.25
C LEU A 141 -8.60 -5.53 10.42
N TYR A 142 -9.35 -6.48 10.96
CA TYR A 142 -9.63 -7.75 10.29
C TYR A 142 -10.65 -7.56 9.16
N ASP A 143 -10.41 -8.20 8.02
CA ASP A 143 -11.29 -8.28 6.87
C ASP A 143 -11.86 -9.70 6.77
N SER A 144 -13.13 -9.88 7.06
CA SER A 144 -13.81 -11.18 7.00
C SER A 144 -13.99 -11.69 5.57
N GLY A 145 -13.86 -10.81 4.58
CA GLY A 145 -14.19 -11.05 3.19
C GLY A 145 -15.70 -10.95 2.87
N LYS A 146 -16.54 -10.80 3.87
CA LYS A 146 -18.01 -10.75 3.67
C LYS A 146 -18.44 -9.48 2.94
N PHE A 147 -17.80 -8.35 3.22
CA PHE A 147 -18.05 -7.12 2.48
C PHE A 147 -17.89 -7.32 0.96
N TRP A 148 -16.88 -8.04 0.54
CA TRP A 148 -16.62 -8.29 -0.89
C TRP A 148 -17.70 -9.14 -1.55
N GLU A 149 -18.32 -10.05 -0.77
CA GLU A 149 -19.41 -10.91 -1.24
C GLU A 149 -20.76 -10.20 -1.23
N THR A 150 -21.03 -9.41 -0.17
CA THR A 150 -22.38 -8.89 0.11
C THR A 150 -22.55 -7.40 -0.17
N ARG A 151 -21.43 -6.66 -0.27
CA ARG A 151 -21.42 -5.18 -0.32
C ARG A 151 -22.07 -4.53 0.92
N ASP A 152 -22.01 -5.21 2.06
CA ASP A 152 -22.53 -4.74 3.34
C ASP A 152 -21.40 -4.72 4.37
N MET A 153 -21.01 -3.53 4.82
CA MET A 153 -19.91 -3.34 5.77
C MET A 153 -20.27 -3.70 7.20
N THR A 154 -21.55 -3.87 7.52
CA THR A 154 -21.95 -4.22 8.89
C THR A 154 -21.41 -5.57 9.35
N TYR A 155 -21.13 -6.49 8.43
CA TYR A 155 -20.49 -7.76 8.74
C TYR A 155 -19.10 -7.63 9.39
N GLU A 156 -18.38 -6.57 9.06
CA GLU A 156 -17.04 -6.36 9.61
C GLU A 156 -17.06 -5.93 11.07
N ILE A 157 -18.18 -5.34 11.56
CA ILE A 157 -18.35 -4.95 12.96
C ILE A 157 -18.35 -6.18 13.87
N GLU A 158 -18.99 -7.27 13.43
CA GLU A 158 -19.18 -8.48 14.27
C GLU A 158 -17.86 -9.04 14.78
N HIS A 159 -16.86 -9.09 13.92
CA HIS A 159 -15.55 -9.63 14.27
C HIS A 159 -14.65 -8.59 14.91
N ASN A 160 -14.64 -7.39 14.37
CA ASN A 160 -13.68 -6.36 14.77
C ASN A 160 -13.91 -5.86 16.21
N LYS A 161 -15.12 -5.91 16.74
CA LYS A 161 -15.35 -5.60 18.17
C LYS A 161 -14.50 -6.45 19.13
N TYR A 162 -14.22 -7.70 18.78
CA TYR A 162 -13.35 -8.58 19.58
C TYR A 162 -11.88 -8.40 19.25
N VAL A 163 -11.58 -8.16 17.97
CA VAL A 163 -10.21 -7.94 17.49
C VAL A 163 -9.62 -6.67 18.10
N ILE A 164 -10.36 -5.57 18.12
CA ILE A 164 -9.91 -4.28 18.67
C ILE A 164 -9.53 -4.43 20.15
N ASP A 165 -10.41 -5.00 20.95
CA ASP A 165 -10.15 -5.20 22.39
C ASP A 165 -8.96 -6.14 22.65
N GLU A 166 -8.88 -7.25 21.90
CA GLU A 166 -7.80 -8.22 22.04
C GLU A 166 -6.44 -7.62 21.64
N VAL A 167 -6.39 -6.90 20.55
CA VAL A 167 -5.17 -6.27 20.04
C VAL A 167 -4.67 -5.20 21.01
N TRP A 168 -5.55 -4.32 21.45
CA TRP A 168 -5.14 -3.30 22.41
C TRP A 168 -4.60 -3.90 23.72
N LYS A 169 -5.27 -4.91 24.23
CA LYS A 169 -4.83 -5.65 25.42
C LYS A 169 -3.44 -6.27 25.24
N ASN A 170 -3.16 -6.84 24.08
CA ASN A 170 -1.92 -7.59 23.84
C ASN A 170 -0.76 -6.66 23.42
N TYR A 171 -1.03 -5.62 22.60
CA TYR A 171 -0.01 -4.83 21.91
C TYR A 171 -0.05 -3.33 22.25
N GLY A 172 -1.06 -2.82 22.92
CA GLY A 172 -1.19 -1.41 23.28
C GLY A 172 -0.03 -0.85 24.13
N LYS A 173 0.79 -1.73 24.73
CA LYS A 173 1.99 -1.38 25.49
C LYS A 173 3.17 -0.87 24.63
N TYR A 174 3.18 -1.19 23.32
CA TYR A 174 4.26 -0.80 22.42
C TYR A 174 4.21 0.71 22.14
N LYS A 175 5.33 1.41 22.33
CA LYS A 175 5.44 2.86 22.03
C LYS A 175 5.32 3.16 20.54
N SER A 176 5.59 2.17 19.70
CA SER A 176 5.43 2.25 18.25
C SER A 176 3.97 2.18 17.82
N PHE A 177 3.05 1.66 18.65
CA PHE A 177 1.62 1.63 18.31
C PHE A 177 1.11 3.07 18.18
N GLY A 178 0.88 3.51 16.94
CA GLY A 178 0.63 4.91 16.60
C GLY A 178 -0.81 5.23 16.25
N GLY A 179 -1.61 4.24 15.91
CA GLY A 179 -3.00 4.44 15.49
C GLY A 179 -3.62 3.20 14.86
N TRP A 180 -4.82 3.40 14.30
CA TRP A 180 -5.66 2.34 13.75
C TRP A 180 -5.99 2.62 12.29
N TYR A 181 -5.86 1.62 11.45
CA TYR A 181 -6.38 1.61 10.10
C TYR A 181 -7.66 0.79 10.04
N ILE A 182 -8.78 1.43 9.73
CA ILE A 182 -10.05 0.74 9.52
C ILE A 182 -10.07 0.24 8.09
N SER A 183 -9.74 -1.03 7.90
CA SER A 183 -9.36 -1.65 6.63
C SER A 183 -10.52 -1.89 5.64
N GLY A 184 -11.66 -1.24 5.83
CA GLY A 184 -12.78 -1.31 4.89
C GLY A 184 -12.52 -0.51 3.62
N GLU A 185 -12.25 -1.19 2.52
CA GLU A 185 -12.02 -0.53 1.23
C GLU A 185 -13.32 -0.32 0.48
N ILE A 186 -13.81 0.91 0.46
CA ILE A 186 -14.96 1.35 -0.34
C ILE A 186 -14.52 2.40 -1.34
N SER A 187 -15.28 2.59 -2.41
CA SER A 187 -15.07 3.69 -3.38
C SER A 187 -16.22 4.68 -3.38
N ARG A 188 -17.37 4.23 -2.91
CA ARG A 188 -18.63 4.97 -2.90
C ARG A 188 -19.39 4.66 -1.64
N GLN A 189 -20.49 5.41 -1.41
CA GLN A 189 -21.43 5.06 -0.37
C GLN A 189 -21.93 3.62 -0.58
N THR A 190 -21.76 2.79 0.41
CA THR A 190 -22.24 1.42 0.44
C THR A 190 -23.02 1.13 1.72
N LYS A 191 -23.83 0.07 1.67
CA LYS A 191 -24.65 -0.34 2.80
C LYS A 191 -23.81 -0.52 4.06
N GLY A 192 -24.17 0.16 5.13
CA GLY A 192 -23.55 0.05 6.44
C GLY A 192 -22.16 0.66 6.56
N ALA A 193 -21.63 1.38 5.55
CA ALA A 193 -20.29 1.94 5.60
C ALA A 193 -20.12 2.96 6.73
N ILE A 194 -21.03 3.92 6.82
CA ILE A 194 -20.99 4.94 7.88
C ILE A 194 -21.09 4.29 9.25
N ASP A 195 -22.05 3.37 9.45
CA ASP A 195 -22.22 2.67 10.72
C ASP A 195 -20.99 1.85 11.11
N ALA A 196 -20.38 1.17 10.13
CA ALA A 196 -19.18 0.37 10.35
C ALA A 196 -17.98 1.25 10.76
N PHE A 197 -17.72 2.31 9.99
CA PHE A 197 -16.62 3.23 10.32
C PHE A 197 -16.84 3.92 11.66
N ARG A 198 -18.06 4.38 11.96
CA ARG A 198 -18.38 4.97 13.27
C ARG A 198 -18.18 3.99 14.42
N THR A 199 -18.75 2.79 14.31
CA THR A 199 -18.70 1.79 15.38
C THR A 199 -17.27 1.36 15.65
N MET A 200 -16.52 0.98 14.60
CA MET A 200 -15.13 0.54 14.74
C MET A 200 -14.20 1.70 15.14
N GLY A 201 -14.35 2.87 14.51
CA GLY A 201 -13.53 4.05 14.83
C GLY A 201 -13.71 4.51 16.27
N LYS A 202 -14.96 4.57 16.76
CA LYS A 202 -15.26 4.89 18.16
C LYS A 202 -14.61 3.89 19.10
N GLN A 203 -14.77 2.58 18.87
CA GLN A 203 -14.19 1.56 19.72
C GLN A 203 -12.65 1.63 19.73
N CYS A 204 -12.01 1.83 18.57
CA CYS A 204 -10.56 2.02 18.48
C CYS A 204 -10.08 3.18 19.37
N LYS A 205 -10.77 4.32 19.32
CA LYS A 205 -10.46 5.47 20.17
C LYS A 205 -10.72 5.19 21.66
N ASP A 206 -11.85 4.58 21.98
CA ASP A 206 -12.24 4.31 23.36
C ASP A 206 -11.21 3.39 24.06
N VAL A 207 -10.80 2.30 23.44
CA VAL A 207 -9.84 1.36 24.05
C VAL A 207 -8.43 1.93 24.17
N SER A 208 -8.04 2.81 23.25
CA SER A 208 -6.66 3.31 23.14
C SER A 208 -6.44 4.70 23.73
N GLY A 209 -7.45 5.27 24.38
CA GLY A 209 -7.35 6.61 24.96
C GLY A 209 -7.24 7.71 23.90
N GLY A 210 -7.86 7.51 22.73
CA GLY A 210 -7.97 8.50 21.66
C GLY A 210 -6.86 8.43 20.61
N LEU A 211 -6.18 7.30 20.44
CA LEU A 211 -5.25 7.15 19.32
C LEU A 211 -5.96 7.39 17.97
N PRO A 212 -5.28 8.02 17.01
CA PRO A 212 -5.89 8.39 15.74
C PRO A 212 -6.27 7.17 14.90
N THR A 213 -7.29 7.38 14.06
CA THR A 213 -7.83 6.42 13.11
C THR A 213 -7.78 6.95 11.70
N PHE A 214 -7.64 6.09 10.69
CA PHE A 214 -7.79 6.49 9.30
C PHE A 214 -8.44 5.40 8.44
N ILE A 215 -8.92 5.82 7.28
CA ILE A 215 -9.45 4.96 6.21
C ILE A 215 -8.67 5.19 4.92
N SER A 216 -8.64 4.18 4.03
CA SER A 216 -7.98 4.28 2.72
C SER A 216 -8.89 3.78 1.60
N PRO A 217 -9.93 4.54 1.25
CA PRO A 217 -10.83 4.19 0.17
C PRO A 217 -10.20 4.48 -1.20
N TRP A 218 -10.77 3.89 -2.25
CA TRP A 218 -10.35 4.22 -3.61
C TRP A 218 -11.29 5.22 -4.29
N ILE A 219 -10.84 5.75 -5.43
CA ILE A 219 -11.61 6.67 -6.27
C ILE A 219 -12.01 5.93 -7.55
N ASP A 220 -13.29 5.95 -7.93
CA ASP A 220 -13.79 5.35 -9.17
C ASP A 220 -13.68 6.32 -10.35
N GLY A 221 -12.46 6.49 -10.87
CA GLY A 221 -12.19 7.27 -12.07
C GLY A 221 -12.19 6.45 -13.36
N LYS A 222 -11.67 7.02 -14.44
CA LYS A 222 -11.62 6.39 -15.77
C LYS A 222 -10.92 5.03 -15.79
N LYS A 223 -9.88 4.84 -14.98
CA LYS A 223 -9.15 3.56 -14.90
C LYS A 223 -9.91 2.45 -14.18
N ALA A 224 -10.91 2.76 -13.37
CA ALA A 224 -11.79 1.75 -12.80
C ALA A 224 -12.44 0.87 -13.86
N VAL A 225 -12.70 1.44 -15.03
CA VAL A 225 -13.24 0.75 -16.21
C VAL A 225 -12.24 -0.21 -16.85
N GLN A 226 -10.96 0.13 -16.76
CA GLN A 226 -9.86 -0.61 -17.42
C GLN A 226 -9.22 -1.63 -16.47
N ALA A 227 -9.59 -1.60 -15.18
CA ALA A 227 -9.04 -2.53 -14.22
C ALA A 227 -9.29 -3.97 -14.66
N SER A 228 -8.25 -4.78 -14.57
CA SER A 228 -8.23 -6.19 -15.02
C SER A 228 -9.32 -7.08 -14.40
N SER A 229 -10.06 -6.57 -13.42
CA SER A 229 -11.19 -7.28 -12.81
C SER A 229 -12.43 -7.33 -13.70
N GLY A 230 -12.52 -6.54 -14.79
CA GLY A 230 -13.67 -6.48 -15.67
C GLY A 230 -15.01 -6.13 -14.99
N ARG A 231 -14.93 -5.62 -13.74
CA ARG A 231 -16.11 -5.42 -12.88
C ARG A 231 -16.84 -4.12 -13.14
N LEU A 232 -16.15 -3.13 -13.70
CA LEU A 232 -16.71 -1.83 -13.98
C LEU A 232 -16.73 -1.57 -15.48
N THR A 233 -17.83 -1.08 -16.00
CA THR A 233 -17.95 -0.56 -17.36
C THR A 233 -17.63 0.93 -17.38
N LYS A 234 -17.39 1.51 -18.55
CA LYS A 234 -17.15 2.96 -18.68
C LYS A 234 -18.27 3.81 -18.05
N ALA A 235 -19.48 3.26 -17.97
CA ALA A 235 -20.63 3.91 -17.33
C ALA A 235 -20.54 3.92 -15.79
N GLU A 236 -19.66 3.12 -15.20
CA GLU A 236 -19.54 2.99 -13.74
C GLU A 236 -18.42 3.86 -13.15
N SER A 237 -17.56 4.47 -13.99
CA SER A 237 -16.72 5.56 -13.49
C SER A 237 -17.63 6.74 -13.12
N ILE A 238 -17.33 7.38 -12.00
CA ILE A 238 -18.17 8.45 -11.48
C ILE A 238 -17.60 9.82 -11.84
N SER A 239 -18.50 10.82 -11.97
CA SER A 239 -18.05 12.19 -12.09
C SER A 239 -17.50 12.73 -10.76
N VAL A 240 -16.67 13.76 -10.84
CA VAL A 240 -16.12 14.46 -9.66
C VAL A 240 -17.23 14.97 -8.75
N GLU A 241 -18.34 15.48 -9.33
CA GLU A 241 -19.51 15.97 -8.56
C GLU A 241 -20.23 14.84 -7.82
N THR A 242 -20.35 13.66 -8.43
CA THR A 242 -20.93 12.49 -7.77
C THR A 242 -20.04 12.03 -6.63
N HIS A 243 -18.73 11.97 -6.84
CA HIS A 243 -17.75 11.68 -5.81
C HIS A 243 -17.84 12.68 -4.64
N GLU A 244 -17.86 13.98 -4.93
CA GLU A 244 -18.01 15.02 -3.90
C GLU A 244 -19.28 14.84 -3.07
N ARG A 245 -20.41 14.59 -3.71
CA ARG A 245 -21.68 14.42 -3.01
C ARG A 245 -21.67 13.21 -2.07
N GLU A 246 -21.24 12.05 -2.56
CA GLU A 246 -21.24 10.81 -1.78
C GLU A 246 -20.23 10.85 -0.64
N TRP A 247 -19.03 11.37 -0.89
CA TRP A 247 -18.02 11.48 0.17
C TRP A 247 -18.32 12.59 1.17
N ASN A 248 -19.05 13.64 0.77
CA ASN A 248 -19.56 14.62 1.73
C ASN A 248 -20.50 13.96 2.76
N GLU A 249 -21.39 13.07 2.32
CA GLU A 249 -22.29 12.35 3.22
C GLU A 249 -21.53 11.38 4.13
N ILE A 250 -20.54 10.65 3.57
CA ILE A 250 -19.71 9.74 4.36
C ILE A 250 -18.91 10.52 5.42
N PHE A 251 -18.24 11.60 5.04
CA PHE A 251 -17.42 12.38 5.98
C PHE A 251 -18.27 13.05 7.06
N ASP A 252 -19.44 13.56 6.71
CA ASP A 252 -20.40 14.08 7.71
C ASP A 252 -20.73 13.03 8.78
N GLY A 253 -20.87 11.77 8.35
CA GLY A 253 -21.19 10.66 9.24
C GLY A 253 -20.04 10.12 10.10
N ILE A 254 -18.75 10.42 9.78
CA ILE A 254 -17.62 9.73 10.41
C ILE A 254 -16.52 10.64 10.98
N HIS A 255 -16.52 11.94 10.69
CA HIS A 255 -15.42 12.87 10.98
C HIS A 255 -15.06 12.99 12.47
N ASP A 256 -15.97 12.67 13.36
CA ASP A 256 -15.74 12.66 14.82
C ASP A 256 -14.99 11.39 15.31
N VAL A 257 -14.92 10.36 14.48
CA VAL A 257 -14.28 9.07 14.83
C VAL A 257 -13.20 8.63 13.83
N VAL A 258 -13.05 9.32 12.70
CA VAL A 258 -11.99 9.10 11.70
C VAL A 258 -11.20 10.38 11.53
N ASP A 259 -9.90 10.35 11.82
CA ASP A 259 -9.04 11.54 11.82
C ASP A 259 -8.41 11.83 10.46
N ALA A 260 -8.24 10.82 9.61
CA ALA A 260 -7.61 10.97 8.30
C ALA A 260 -8.25 10.09 7.23
N CYS A 261 -8.21 10.56 5.99
CA CYS A 261 -8.61 9.79 4.83
C CYS A 261 -7.47 9.78 3.80
N ALA A 262 -7.01 8.59 3.41
CA ALA A 262 -5.94 8.36 2.45
C ALA A 262 -6.49 7.73 1.17
N PHE A 263 -6.99 8.55 0.25
CA PHE A 263 -7.55 8.02 -1.00
C PHE A 263 -6.50 7.32 -1.86
N GLN A 264 -6.83 6.11 -2.33
CA GLN A 264 -6.07 5.35 -3.30
C GLN A 264 -6.28 5.92 -4.71
N ASP A 265 -5.21 6.16 -5.44
CA ASP A 265 -5.22 6.84 -6.73
C ASP A 265 -5.12 5.91 -7.96
N GLY A 266 -5.16 4.61 -7.75
CA GLY A 266 -4.93 3.63 -8.81
C GLY A 266 -6.00 3.57 -9.88
N HIS A 267 -7.22 4.01 -9.61
CA HIS A 267 -8.35 3.94 -10.52
C HIS A 267 -8.70 5.27 -11.21
N ILE A 268 -7.94 6.33 -10.94
CA ILE A 268 -8.07 7.61 -11.67
C ILE A 268 -6.96 7.76 -12.71
N ASP A 269 -7.26 8.42 -13.81
CA ASP A 269 -6.26 8.72 -14.83
C ASP A 269 -5.46 9.98 -14.45
N TYR A 270 -4.31 10.19 -15.07
CA TYR A 270 -3.42 11.31 -14.74
C TYR A 270 -4.06 12.68 -15.03
N ASP A 271 -4.97 12.76 -16.00
CA ASP A 271 -5.74 13.98 -16.32
C ASP A 271 -6.89 14.25 -15.34
N GLU A 272 -7.24 13.27 -14.48
CA GLU A 272 -8.28 13.40 -13.46
C GLU A 272 -7.73 13.79 -12.07
N LEU A 273 -6.40 13.63 -11.85
CA LEU A 273 -5.77 13.77 -10.53
C LEU A 273 -6.11 15.10 -9.85
N ASP A 274 -5.91 16.23 -10.54
CA ASP A 274 -6.10 17.56 -9.94
C ASP A 274 -7.57 17.80 -9.53
N ALA A 275 -8.53 17.31 -10.31
CA ALA A 275 -9.95 17.48 -10.04
C ALA A 275 -10.39 16.68 -8.79
N PHE A 276 -10.11 15.38 -8.75
CA PHE A 276 -10.47 14.54 -7.59
C PHE A 276 -9.70 14.96 -6.34
N PHE A 277 -8.42 15.26 -6.46
CA PHE A 277 -7.60 15.62 -5.30
C PHE A 277 -8.04 16.95 -4.68
N SER A 278 -8.42 17.93 -5.50
CA SER A 278 -8.97 19.21 -5.02
C SER A 278 -10.28 19.00 -4.24
N VAL A 279 -11.15 18.12 -4.73
CA VAL A 279 -12.40 17.78 -4.04
C VAL A 279 -12.15 17.06 -2.72
N ASN A 280 -11.25 16.06 -2.71
CA ASN A 280 -10.91 15.32 -1.50
C ASN A 280 -10.34 16.25 -0.41
N LYS A 281 -9.43 17.16 -0.78
CA LYS A 281 -8.87 18.15 0.18
C LYS A 281 -9.95 19.10 0.70
N LYS A 282 -10.79 19.62 -0.20
CA LYS A 282 -11.92 20.49 0.18
C LYS A 282 -12.86 19.82 1.20
N LEU A 283 -13.18 18.54 0.98
CA LEU A 283 -14.02 17.77 1.90
C LEU A 283 -13.33 17.52 3.23
N ALA A 284 -12.08 17.08 3.21
CA ALA A 284 -11.30 16.84 4.43
C ALA A 284 -11.19 18.13 5.28
N ASP A 285 -10.89 19.27 4.65
CA ASP A 285 -10.83 20.57 5.35
C ASP A 285 -12.18 20.97 5.95
N ARG A 286 -13.29 20.73 5.22
CA ARG A 286 -14.66 21.03 5.71
C ARG A 286 -14.95 20.31 7.03
N TYR A 287 -14.51 19.09 7.16
CA TYR A 287 -14.79 18.23 8.31
C TYR A 287 -13.65 18.15 9.33
N GLY A 288 -12.57 18.93 9.15
CA GLY A 288 -11.41 18.93 10.05
C GLY A 288 -10.60 17.64 10.04
N MET A 289 -10.68 16.86 8.97
CA MET A 289 -9.93 15.62 8.77
C MET A 289 -8.61 15.90 8.05
N GLN A 290 -7.59 15.08 8.30
CA GLN A 290 -6.39 15.10 7.48
C GLN A 290 -6.65 14.42 6.12
N CYS A 291 -6.13 15.04 5.06
CA CYS A 291 -6.21 14.51 3.71
C CYS A 291 -4.86 13.91 3.30
N TRP A 292 -4.79 12.59 3.23
CA TRP A 292 -3.60 11.89 2.76
C TRP A 292 -3.83 11.34 1.35
N THR A 293 -2.75 11.12 0.60
CA THR A 293 -2.81 10.28 -0.60
C THR A 293 -2.21 8.92 -0.30
N ASN A 294 -2.87 7.86 -0.74
CA ASN A 294 -2.27 6.54 -0.89
C ASN A 294 -1.84 6.41 -2.36
N ALA A 295 -0.63 6.89 -2.65
CA ALA A 295 -0.05 6.83 -3.98
C ALA A 295 0.40 5.40 -4.28
N GLU A 296 -0.36 4.68 -5.10
CA GLU A 296 0.00 3.31 -5.48
C GLU A 296 1.35 3.29 -6.19
N SER A 297 2.27 2.47 -5.69
CA SER A 297 3.61 2.28 -6.25
C SER A 297 3.69 1.15 -7.28
N PHE A 298 2.56 0.64 -7.72
CA PHE A 298 2.42 -0.29 -8.84
C PHE A 298 1.61 0.33 -9.99
N ASP A 299 1.78 -0.23 -11.19
CA ASP A 299 1.16 0.28 -12.41
C ASP A 299 -0.10 -0.50 -12.75
N ARG A 300 -1.20 0.23 -13.07
CA ARG A 300 -2.46 -0.35 -13.56
C ARG A 300 -2.69 -0.12 -15.05
N ASP A 301 -1.79 0.56 -15.74
CA ASP A 301 -1.90 0.84 -17.18
C ASP A 301 -1.54 -0.39 -18.05
N MET A 302 -0.87 -1.37 -17.43
CA MET A 302 -0.45 -2.59 -18.11
C MET A 302 -1.47 -3.73 -17.89
N PRO A 303 -1.63 -4.65 -18.85
CA PRO A 303 -2.49 -5.81 -18.70
C PRO A 303 -2.02 -6.78 -17.61
N ILE A 304 -0.74 -6.71 -17.20
CA ILE A 304 -0.17 -7.47 -16.10
C ILE A 304 -0.40 -6.68 -14.80
N LYS A 305 -0.96 -7.34 -13.80
CA LYS A 305 -1.26 -6.72 -12.51
C LYS A 305 0.01 -6.44 -11.71
N PHE A 306 -0.01 -5.32 -10.98
CA PHE A 306 0.93 -5.00 -9.91
C PHE A 306 2.41 -4.99 -10.32
N PHE A 307 2.72 -4.44 -11.50
CA PHE A 307 4.11 -4.10 -11.82
C PHE A 307 4.53 -2.83 -11.08
N PRO A 308 5.80 -2.72 -10.64
CA PRO A 308 6.32 -1.48 -10.09
C PRO A 308 6.08 -0.30 -11.03
N ILE A 309 5.54 0.79 -10.50
CA ILE A 309 5.25 1.98 -11.29
C ILE A 309 6.55 2.67 -11.72
N LYS A 310 6.57 3.25 -12.93
CA LYS A 310 7.67 4.12 -13.33
C LYS A 310 7.70 5.37 -12.46
N PHE A 311 8.91 5.78 -12.05
CA PHE A 311 9.10 6.92 -11.15
C PHE A 311 8.43 8.20 -11.66
N ASP A 312 8.49 8.48 -12.97
CA ASP A 312 7.84 9.66 -13.55
C ASP A 312 6.32 9.67 -13.35
N LYS A 313 5.68 8.52 -13.45
CA LYS A 313 4.24 8.37 -13.17
C LYS A 313 3.92 8.59 -11.69
N LEU A 314 4.70 7.99 -10.78
CA LEU A 314 4.56 8.20 -9.34
C LEU A 314 4.79 9.68 -8.98
N ARG A 315 5.76 10.33 -9.60
CA ARG A 315 6.05 11.76 -9.41
C ARG A 315 4.85 12.63 -9.76
N LEU A 316 4.15 12.35 -10.88
CA LEU A 316 2.94 13.11 -11.28
C LEU A 316 1.85 13.04 -10.19
N LYS A 317 1.63 11.86 -9.60
CA LYS A 317 0.67 11.67 -8.50
C LYS A 317 1.06 12.50 -7.26
N LEU A 318 2.32 12.43 -6.85
CA LEU A 318 2.82 13.17 -5.69
C LEU A 318 2.82 14.69 -5.90
N GLU A 319 3.09 15.16 -7.12
CA GLU A 319 3.00 16.57 -7.48
C GLU A 319 1.55 17.07 -7.47
N ALA A 320 0.60 16.27 -7.97
CA ALA A 320 -0.83 16.61 -7.91
C ALA A 320 -1.33 16.69 -6.46
N ALA A 321 -0.97 15.72 -5.63
CA ALA A 321 -1.32 15.73 -4.21
C ALA A 321 -0.76 16.98 -3.50
N LYS A 322 0.47 17.39 -3.81
CA LYS A 322 1.06 18.62 -3.28
C LYS A 322 0.34 19.87 -3.76
N ARG A 323 -0.03 19.94 -5.05
CA ARG A 323 -0.79 21.08 -5.58
C ARG A 323 -2.15 21.23 -4.90
N ALA A 324 -2.80 20.10 -4.62
CA ALA A 324 -4.08 20.07 -3.91
C ALA A 324 -3.95 20.41 -2.41
N GLY A 325 -2.73 20.44 -1.85
CA GLY A 325 -2.48 20.77 -0.45
C GLY A 325 -2.65 19.59 0.52
N TYR A 326 -2.44 18.36 0.07
CA TYR A 326 -2.54 17.17 0.92
C TYR A 326 -1.50 17.22 2.06
N ASP A 327 -1.89 16.65 3.21
CA ASP A 327 -1.10 16.72 4.44
C ASP A 327 0.03 15.67 4.49
N LYS A 328 -0.18 14.50 3.87
CA LYS A 328 0.76 13.37 3.88
C LYS A 328 0.63 12.52 2.63
N ALA A 329 1.73 11.90 2.21
CA ALA A 329 1.69 10.81 1.25
C ALA A 329 2.13 9.49 1.90
N ILE A 330 1.29 8.48 1.74
CA ILE A 330 1.59 7.08 2.00
C ILE A 330 1.54 6.30 0.69
N THR A 331 2.00 5.07 0.68
CA THR A 331 1.98 4.23 -0.52
C THR A 331 1.58 2.80 -0.22
N PHE A 332 0.89 2.17 -1.14
CA PHE A 332 0.79 0.72 -1.25
C PHE A 332 1.70 0.29 -2.40
N GLU A 333 2.85 -0.36 -2.18
CA GLU A 333 3.50 -0.42 -0.91
C GLU A 333 5.03 -0.59 -1.16
N PHE A 334 5.85 -0.35 -0.16
CA PHE A 334 7.29 -0.29 -0.32
C PHE A 334 7.90 -1.68 -0.57
N SER A 335 7.53 -2.68 0.24
CA SER A 335 8.23 -3.97 0.31
C SER A 335 8.18 -4.77 -0.98
N HIS A 336 7.07 -4.71 -1.73
CA HIS A 336 6.92 -5.39 -3.02
C HIS A 336 7.42 -4.56 -4.21
N PHE A 337 7.21 -3.23 -4.20
CA PHE A 337 7.36 -2.41 -5.40
C PHE A 337 8.53 -1.43 -5.36
N MET A 338 9.13 -1.20 -4.21
CA MET A 338 10.21 -0.22 -4.03
C MET A 338 11.44 -0.78 -3.30
N SER A 339 11.30 -1.87 -2.56
CA SER A 339 12.40 -2.45 -1.77
C SER A 339 13.47 -3.08 -2.66
N PRO A 340 14.76 -2.83 -2.38
CA PRO A 340 15.85 -3.55 -3.05
C PRO A 340 15.82 -5.07 -2.87
N GLN A 341 15.03 -5.59 -1.92
CA GLN A 341 14.85 -7.02 -1.68
C GLN A 341 13.65 -7.62 -2.41
N SER A 342 12.82 -6.78 -3.01
CA SER A 342 11.61 -7.25 -3.67
C SER A 342 11.92 -8.24 -4.79
N ALA A 343 11.19 -9.34 -4.83
CA ALA A 343 11.26 -10.30 -5.92
C ALA A 343 10.91 -9.66 -7.29
N TYR A 344 10.08 -8.63 -7.30
CA TYR A 344 9.75 -7.88 -8.53
C TYR A 344 10.91 -7.06 -9.09
N LEU A 345 11.85 -6.63 -8.25
CA LEU A 345 12.98 -5.80 -8.66
C LEU A 345 14.26 -6.60 -8.88
N GLN A 346 14.29 -7.88 -8.45
CA GLN A 346 15.43 -8.77 -8.62
C GLN A 346 15.30 -9.70 -9.83
N ALA A 347 14.15 -9.79 -10.44
CA ALA A 347 13.86 -10.53 -11.66
C ALA A 347 14.14 -9.70 -12.92
#